data_1a2bce51956be48aec1185c94d67392d
#
_entry.id   1a2bce51956be48aec1185c94d67392d
#
_cell.length_a   1.000
_cell.length_b   1.000
_cell.length_c   1.000
_cell.angle_alpha   90.00
_cell.angle_beta   90.00
_cell.angle_gamma   90.00
#
_symmetry.space_group_name_H-M   'P 1'
#
loop_
_entity.id
_entity.type
_entity.pdbx_description
1 polymer ?
#
loop_
_entity_poly.entity_id
_entity_poly.type
_entity_poly.pdbx_seq_one_letter_code
_entity_poly.pdbx_strand_id
1 'polypeptide(L)'
;RARNKATFDYKSSELKDVEIYEDKKLNEKIMSSMLPVHRGSFFGPVYQFFAMISSLLMPLFFVTGWMLYLKRRKQKKLTLAARNSQVGFTIDPNAKPWLIVYASQTGVSEQLAWSTATSLQEAHQPVTVKSAQQITLQDLKNTEQILFVASTYGTGEAPDLASSFVKKILNSSVDLSHL
;
A
#
# COMPACT_ATOMS: atom_id res chain seq x y z
N ARG A 1 28.53 -22.44 -19.49
CA ARG A 1 29.73 -22.97 -20.16
C ARG A 1 30.09 -22.03 -21.31
N ALA A 2 31.31 -21.52 -21.32
CA ALA A 2 31.88 -20.81 -22.45
C ALA A 2 31.82 -21.72 -23.70
N ARG A 3 31.31 -21.21 -24.80
CA ARG A 3 31.22 -21.96 -26.08
C ARG A 3 31.87 -21.12 -27.16
N ASN A 4 32.78 -21.73 -27.87
CA ASN A 4 33.30 -21.20 -29.11
C ASN A 4 32.33 -21.50 -30.24
N LYS A 5 32.18 -20.62 -31.20
CA LYS A 5 31.28 -20.75 -32.34
C LYS A 5 32.13 -20.77 -33.61
N ALA A 6 31.99 -21.82 -34.39
CA ALA A 6 32.58 -21.93 -35.72
C ALA A 6 31.45 -21.85 -36.77
N THR A 7 31.61 -20.97 -37.74
CA THR A 7 30.66 -20.80 -38.85
C THR A 7 31.30 -21.32 -40.14
N PHE A 8 30.65 -22.27 -40.79
CA PHE A 8 31.10 -22.86 -42.04
C PHE A 8 30.22 -22.37 -43.21
N ASP A 9 30.81 -22.20 -44.36
CA ASP A 9 30.04 -21.99 -45.57
C ASP A 9 29.36 -23.28 -45.99
N TYR A 10 28.02 -23.24 -46.21
CA TYR A 10 27.23 -24.45 -46.52
C TYR A 10 27.51 -25.04 -47.91
N LYS A 11 28.08 -24.24 -48.85
CA LYS A 11 28.39 -24.68 -50.21
C LYS A 11 29.80 -25.26 -50.35
N SER A 12 30.80 -24.59 -49.78
CA SER A 12 32.19 -24.98 -49.87
C SER A 12 32.71 -25.80 -48.72
N SER A 13 31.91 -25.91 -47.60
CA SER A 13 32.33 -26.53 -46.34
C SER A 13 33.61 -25.88 -45.75
N GLU A 14 34.00 -24.72 -46.21
CA GLU A 14 35.15 -23.99 -45.70
C GLU A 14 34.78 -23.24 -44.39
N LEU A 15 35.76 -23.12 -43.52
CA LEU A 15 35.61 -22.38 -42.27
C LEU A 15 35.60 -20.89 -42.57
N LYS A 16 34.43 -20.24 -42.31
CA LYS A 16 34.20 -18.83 -42.60
C LYS A 16 34.61 -17.91 -41.47
N ASP A 17 34.31 -18.33 -40.22
CA ASP A 17 34.60 -17.53 -39.03
C ASP A 17 34.69 -18.40 -37.78
N VAL A 18 35.55 -18.02 -36.85
CA VAL A 18 35.69 -18.68 -35.53
C VAL A 18 35.64 -17.60 -34.46
N GLU A 19 34.52 -17.57 -33.73
CA GLU A 19 34.39 -16.73 -32.54
C GLU A 19 34.88 -17.49 -31.30
N ILE A 20 36.01 -17.07 -30.72
CA ILE A 20 36.52 -17.60 -29.46
C ILE A 20 35.92 -16.80 -28.31
N TYR A 21 35.38 -17.50 -27.32
CA TYR A 21 34.74 -16.87 -26.16
C TYR A 21 35.66 -15.96 -25.36
N GLU A 22 36.96 -16.31 -25.28
CA GLU A 22 37.95 -15.56 -24.51
C GLU A 22 38.22 -14.18 -25.10
N ASP A 23 38.15 -14.04 -26.42
CA ASP A 23 38.41 -12.79 -27.14
C ASP A 23 37.24 -11.81 -27.14
N LYS A 24 36.05 -12.24 -26.67
CA LYS A 24 34.87 -11.39 -26.58
C LYS A 24 35.03 -10.28 -25.57
N LYS A 25 34.57 -9.10 -25.90
CA LYS A 25 34.50 -7.96 -24.98
C LYS A 25 33.57 -8.26 -23.79
N LEU A 26 33.79 -7.55 -22.68
CA LEU A 26 33.03 -7.80 -21.43
C LEU A 26 31.50 -7.67 -21.64
N ASN A 27 31.05 -6.66 -22.40
CA ASN A 27 29.64 -6.47 -22.72
C ASN A 27 29.05 -7.64 -23.52
N GLU A 28 29.79 -8.21 -24.47
CA GLU A 28 29.35 -9.37 -25.26
C GLU A 28 29.31 -10.64 -24.41
N LYS A 29 30.28 -10.82 -23.48
CA LYS A 29 30.27 -11.90 -22.49
C LYS A 29 29.03 -11.82 -21.59
N ILE A 30 28.69 -10.64 -21.08
CA ILE A 30 27.50 -10.41 -20.27
C ILE A 30 26.23 -10.70 -21.08
N MET A 31 26.09 -10.14 -22.28
CA MET A 31 24.93 -10.38 -23.15
C MET A 31 24.75 -11.86 -23.48
N SER A 32 25.82 -12.55 -23.85
CA SER A 32 25.76 -13.98 -24.17
C SER A 32 25.46 -14.88 -22.97
N SER A 33 25.72 -14.43 -21.75
CA SER A 33 25.41 -15.17 -20.51
C SER A 33 24.00 -14.91 -19.99
N MET A 34 23.32 -13.83 -20.39
CA MET A 34 21.98 -13.51 -19.89
C MET A 34 20.96 -14.64 -20.12
N LEU A 35 20.91 -15.19 -21.29
CA LEU A 35 19.96 -16.29 -21.60
C LEU A 35 20.25 -17.59 -20.82
N PRO A 36 21.51 -18.07 -20.75
CA PRO A 36 21.88 -19.20 -19.89
C PRO A 36 21.58 -18.96 -18.41
N VAL A 37 21.81 -17.73 -17.89
CA VAL A 37 21.48 -17.35 -16.50
C VAL A 37 19.97 -17.39 -16.30
N HIS A 38 19.20 -16.77 -17.21
CA HIS A 38 17.75 -16.75 -17.12
C HIS A 38 17.12 -18.15 -17.19
N ARG A 39 17.66 -19.03 -18.02
CA ARG A 39 17.25 -20.44 -18.08
C ARG A 39 17.73 -21.30 -16.91
N GLY A 40 18.55 -20.76 -16.00
CA GLY A 40 19.11 -21.51 -14.89
C GLY A 40 20.21 -22.51 -15.27
N SER A 41 20.65 -22.54 -16.53
CA SER A 41 21.66 -23.51 -17.01
C SER A 41 23.11 -23.10 -16.69
N PHE A 42 23.34 -21.88 -16.21
CA PHE A 42 24.67 -21.34 -15.98
C PHE A 42 25.31 -21.90 -14.71
N PHE A 43 24.55 -21.99 -13.61
CA PHE A 43 25.06 -22.38 -12.28
C PHE A 43 24.76 -23.84 -11.90
N GLY A 44 24.27 -24.64 -12.82
CA GLY A 44 24.02 -26.07 -12.61
C GLY A 44 22.66 -26.43 -11.99
N PRO A 45 22.43 -27.69 -11.62
CA PRO A 45 21.11 -28.22 -11.24
C PRO A 45 20.56 -27.62 -9.95
N VAL A 46 21.40 -27.26 -9.00
CA VAL A 46 20.96 -26.63 -7.74
C VAL A 46 20.31 -25.28 -8.00
N TYR A 47 20.91 -24.47 -8.86
CA TYR A 47 20.33 -23.18 -9.25
C TYR A 47 19.02 -23.37 -10.01
N GLN A 48 18.93 -24.36 -10.90
CA GLN A 48 17.69 -24.67 -11.64
C GLN A 48 16.56 -25.03 -10.69
N PHE A 49 16.83 -25.77 -9.63
CA PHE A 49 15.86 -26.12 -8.61
C PHE A 49 15.30 -24.87 -7.89
N PHE A 50 16.17 -23.95 -7.46
CA PHE A 50 15.74 -22.70 -6.83
C PHE A 50 15.00 -21.77 -7.82
N ALA A 51 15.44 -21.71 -9.07
CA ALA A 51 14.75 -20.95 -10.11
C ALA A 51 13.34 -21.50 -10.38
N MET A 52 13.19 -22.84 -10.38
CA MET A 52 11.88 -23.49 -10.50
C MET A 52 10.97 -23.15 -9.32
N ILE A 53 11.44 -23.22 -8.08
CA ILE A 53 10.66 -22.84 -6.89
C ILE A 53 10.26 -21.37 -6.97
N SER A 54 11.19 -20.48 -7.30
CA SER A 54 10.93 -19.05 -7.45
C SER A 54 9.86 -18.76 -8.51
N SER A 55 9.92 -19.47 -9.63
CA SER A 55 8.92 -19.38 -10.70
C SER A 55 7.54 -19.87 -10.24
N LEU A 56 7.49 -20.94 -9.43
CA LEU A 56 6.24 -21.46 -8.88
C LEU A 56 5.60 -20.52 -7.85
N LEU A 57 6.40 -19.71 -7.15
CA LEU A 57 5.88 -18.72 -6.20
C LEU A 57 5.25 -17.50 -6.88
N MET A 58 5.59 -17.19 -8.13
CA MET A 58 5.03 -16.05 -8.87
C MET A 58 3.50 -16.09 -8.96
N PRO A 59 2.83 -17.20 -9.37
CA PRO A 59 1.37 -17.28 -9.36
C PRO A 59 0.76 -17.08 -7.97
N LEU A 60 1.45 -17.52 -6.91
CA LEU A 60 0.99 -17.34 -5.53
C LEU A 60 0.94 -15.85 -5.16
N PHE A 61 1.99 -15.08 -5.51
CA PHE A 61 1.98 -13.62 -5.30
C PHE A 61 0.90 -12.92 -6.11
N PHE A 62 0.63 -13.39 -7.33
CA PHE A 62 -0.46 -12.85 -8.13
C PHE A 62 -1.82 -13.07 -7.44
N VAL A 63 -2.12 -14.30 -6.99
CA VAL A 63 -3.36 -14.63 -6.29
C VAL A 63 -3.51 -13.83 -5.00
N THR A 64 -2.48 -13.77 -4.17
CA THR A 64 -2.51 -13.02 -2.91
C THR A 64 -2.67 -11.52 -3.15
N GLY A 65 -1.97 -10.95 -4.13
CA GLY A 65 -2.12 -9.56 -4.54
C GLY A 65 -3.54 -9.25 -5.02
N TRP A 66 -4.13 -10.13 -5.82
CA TRP A 66 -5.51 -10.02 -6.29
C TRP A 66 -6.52 -10.07 -5.14
N MET A 67 -6.34 -11.00 -4.20
CA MET A 67 -7.19 -11.09 -3.00
C MET A 67 -7.14 -9.81 -2.16
N LEU A 68 -5.94 -9.26 -1.94
CA LEU A 68 -5.75 -8.01 -1.21
C LEU A 68 -6.40 -6.82 -1.95
N TYR A 69 -6.27 -6.77 -3.27
CA TYR A 69 -6.93 -5.76 -4.09
C TYR A 69 -8.45 -5.81 -3.95
N LEU A 70 -9.05 -7.00 -4.05
CA LEU A 70 -10.50 -7.19 -3.90
C LEU A 70 -10.97 -6.79 -2.50
N LYS A 71 -10.21 -7.16 -1.44
CA LYS A 71 -10.51 -6.77 -0.07
C LYS A 71 -10.51 -5.25 0.12
N ARG A 72 -9.49 -4.56 -0.40
CA ARG A 72 -9.40 -3.09 -0.37
C ARG A 72 -10.55 -2.43 -1.14
N ARG A 73 -10.91 -2.97 -2.29
CA ARG A 73 -12.03 -2.47 -3.09
C ARG A 73 -13.37 -2.62 -2.35
N LYS A 74 -13.59 -3.75 -1.67
CA LYS A 74 -14.78 -3.96 -0.82
C LYS A 74 -14.83 -2.97 0.34
N GLN A 75 -13.72 -2.78 1.05
CA GLN A 75 -13.61 -1.77 2.12
C GLN A 75 -13.97 -0.37 1.63
N LYS A 76 -13.38 0.07 0.52
CA LYS A 76 -13.67 1.40 -0.06
C LYS A 76 -15.15 1.56 -0.40
N LYS A 77 -15.81 0.52 -0.93
CA LYS A 77 -17.27 0.55 -1.18
C LYS A 77 -18.08 0.71 0.10
N LEU A 78 -17.72 -0.01 1.18
CA LEU A 78 -18.40 0.09 2.47
C LEU A 78 -18.24 1.49 3.09
N THR A 79 -17.02 2.06 3.04
CA THR A 79 -16.77 3.42 3.52
C THR A 79 -17.58 4.46 2.73
N LEU A 80 -17.66 4.33 1.41
CA LEU A 80 -18.47 5.22 0.56
C LEU A 80 -19.97 5.06 0.85
N ALA A 81 -20.46 3.85 1.06
CA ALA A 81 -21.84 3.59 1.44
C ALA A 81 -22.18 4.24 2.79
N ALA A 82 -21.34 4.05 3.81
CA ALA A 82 -21.50 4.67 5.12
C ALA A 82 -21.46 6.22 5.04
N ARG A 83 -20.60 6.78 4.20
CA ARG A 83 -20.54 8.22 3.96
C ARG A 83 -21.82 8.76 3.30
N ASN A 84 -22.38 8.03 2.35
CA ASN A 84 -23.57 8.45 1.60
C ASN A 84 -24.86 8.24 2.40
N SER A 85 -24.89 7.34 3.39
CA SER A 85 -26.05 7.11 4.26
C SER A 85 -26.30 8.25 5.26
N GLN A 86 -25.40 9.21 5.36
CA GLN A 86 -25.53 10.37 6.25
C GLN A 86 -26.55 11.44 5.77
N VAL A 87 -27.17 11.23 4.63
CA VAL A 87 -28.13 12.20 4.06
C VAL A 87 -29.55 11.84 4.55
N GLY A 88 -30.14 12.71 5.35
CA GLY A 88 -31.60 12.64 5.65
C GLY A 88 -32.00 12.36 7.09
N PHE A 89 -31.07 12.38 8.05
CA PHE A 89 -31.45 12.25 9.48
C PHE A 89 -31.93 13.60 10.04
N THR A 90 -33.06 13.59 10.79
CA THR A 90 -33.48 14.70 11.60
C THR A 90 -32.54 14.87 12.79
N ILE A 91 -31.89 16.01 12.90
CA ILE A 91 -30.94 16.31 13.97
C ILE A 91 -31.70 16.97 15.12
N ASP A 92 -31.44 16.59 16.35
CA ASP A 92 -31.94 17.29 17.54
C ASP A 92 -31.23 18.66 17.64
N PRO A 93 -31.95 19.79 17.58
CA PRO A 93 -31.31 21.10 17.64
C PRO A 93 -30.66 21.44 18.99
N ASN A 94 -30.99 20.68 20.06
CA ASN A 94 -30.40 20.86 21.40
C ASN A 94 -29.23 19.90 21.67
N ALA A 95 -28.98 18.95 20.77
CA ALA A 95 -27.88 18.00 20.98
C ALA A 95 -26.53 18.63 20.66
N LYS A 96 -25.54 18.36 21.51
CA LYS A 96 -24.16 18.82 21.32
C LYS A 96 -23.51 18.12 20.15
N PRO A 97 -22.83 18.84 19.23
CA PRO A 97 -22.24 18.24 18.06
C PRO A 97 -21.02 17.36 18.39
N TRP A 98 -20.98 16.19 17.81
CA TRP A 98 -19.84 15.28 17.84
C TRP A 98 -18.86 15.56 16.73
N LEU A 99 -17.58 15.64 17.06
CA LEU A 99 -16.48 15.64 16.08
C LEU A 99 -15.76 14.32 16.11
N ILE A 100 -15.86 13.55 15.03
CA ILE A 100 -15.12 12.29 14.87
C ILE A 100 -13.88 12.55 14.04
N VAL A 101 -12.72 12.33 14.62
CA VAL A 101 -11.43 12.48 13.95
C VAL A 101 -10.82 11.10 13.69
N TYR A 102 -10.52 10.80 12.42
CA TYR A 102 -9.89 9.54 12.11
C TYR A 102 -8.48 9.68 11.54
N ALA A 103 -7.63 8.72 11.88
CA ALA A 103 -6.31 8.54 11.30
C ALA A 103 -6.15 7.09 10.84
N SER A 104 -6.09 6.87 9.52
CA SER A 104 -6.09 5.53 8.94
C SER A 104 -5.10 5.42 7.79
N GLN A 105 -4.23 4.40 7.83
CA GLN A 105 -3.36 4.05 6.69
C GLN A 105 -4.03 3.02 5.77
N THR A 106 -4.80 2.11 6.33
CA THR A 106 -5.42 0.99 5.60
C THR A 106 -6.89 1.21 5.27
N GLY A 107 -7.50 2.29 5.77
CA GLY A 107 -8.93 2.61 5.61
C GLY A 107 -9.85 2.00 6.68
N VAL A 108 -9.33 1.19 7.62
CA VAL A 108 -10.15 0.57 8.67
C VAL A 108 -10.68 1.60 9.66
N SER A 109 -9.82 2.49 10.18
CA SER A 109 -10.23 3.56 11.10
C SER A 109 -11.19 4.55 10.42
N GLU A 110 -11.00 4.82 9.14
CA GLU A 110 -11.94 5.63 8.36
C GLU A 110 -13.32 4.96 8.29
N GLN A 111 -13.37 3.67 7.93
CA GLN A 111 -14.61 2.91 7.89
C GLN A 111 -15.32 2.91 9.25
N LEU A 112 -14.58 2.69 10.33
CA LEU A 112 -15.12 2.69 11.69
C LEU A 112 -15.68 4.06 12.06
N ALA A 113 -14.93 5.14 11.76
CA ALA A 113 -15.37 6.52 12.02
C ALA A 113 -16.70 6.84 11.31
N TRP A 114 -16.83 6.48 10.02
CA TRP A 114 -18.07 6.68 9.28
C TRP A 114 -19.21 5.80 9.76
N SER A 115 -18.94 4.55 10.17
CA SER A 115 -19.97 3.67 10.76
C SER A 115 -20.46 4.22 12.10
N THR A 116 -19.56 4.71 12.95
CA THR A 116 -19.91 5.34 14.23
C THR A 116 -20.72 6.63 14.01
N ALA A 117 -20.35 7.43 13.00
CA ALA A 117 -21.09 8.62 12.63
C ALA A 117 -22.54 8.28 12.22
N THR A 118 -22.74 7.21 11.45
CA THR A 118 -24.07 6.73 11.07
C THR A 118 -24.90 6.36 12.30
N SER A 119 -24.31 5.59 13.24
CA SER A 119 -25.02 5.20 14.46
C SER A 119 -25.39 6.38 15.36
N LEU A 120 -24.52 7.39 15.47
CA LEU A 120 -24.81 8.61 16.21
C LEU A 120 -25.91 9.45 15.52
N GLN A 121 -25.93 9.51 14.20
CA GLN A 121 -27.00 10.19 13.45
C GLN A 121 -28.35 9.47 13.54
N GLU A 122 -28.34 8.13 13.57
CA GLU A 122 -29.53 7.34 13.87
C GLU A 122 -30.09 7.65 15.27
N ALA A 123 -29.20 8.02 16.20
CA ALA A 123 -29.57 8.53 17.54
C ALA A 123 -29.83 10.05 17.55
N HIS A 124 -30.10 10.65 16.40
CA HIS A 124 -30.40 12.08 16.22
C HIS A 124 -29.32 13.05 16.68
N GLN A 125 -28.06 12.59 16.83
CA GLN A 125 -26.95 13.41 17.22
C GLN A 125 -26.32 14.11 16.01
N PRO A 126 -25.99 15.41 16.09
CA PRO A 126 -25.22 16.09 15.04
C PRO A 126 -23.77 15.61 15.03
N VAL A 127 -23.26 15.16 13.88
CA VAL A 127 -21.93 14.57 13.75
C VAL A 127 -21.17 15.16 12.57
N THR A 128 -19.92 15.51 12.82
CA THR A 128 -18.96 15.90 11.77
C THR A 128 -17.78 14.93 11.77
N VAL A 129 -17.43 14.39 10.61
CA VAL A 129 -16.28 13.48 10.46
C VAL A 129 -15.17 14.18 9.69
N LYS A 130 -13.97 14.23 10.27
CA LYS A 130 -12.77 14.83 9.65
C LYS A 130 -11.57 13.88 9.75
N SER A 131 -10.70 13.91 8.74
CA SER A 131 -9.41 13.24 8.86
C SER A 131 -8.46 14.03 9.76
N ALA A 132 -7.53 13.36 10.45
CA ALA A 132 -6.52 14.00 11.28
C ALA A 132 -5.64 15.02 10.53
N GLN A 133 -5.57 14.93 9.20
CA GLN A 133 -4.87 15.91 8.37
C GLN A 133 -5.67 17.21 8.15
N GLN A 134 -6.99 17.11 8.16
CA GLN A 134 -7.91 18.23 7.84
C GLN A 134 -8.37 18.99 9.07
N ILE A 135 -8.14 18.43 10.27
CA ILE A 135 -8.57 19.08 11.51
C ILE A 135 -7.69 20.31 11.81
N THR A 136 -8.34 21.36 12.28
CA THR A 136 -7.69 22.59 12.73
C THR A 136 -7.79 22.74 14.24
N LEU A 137 -6.91 23.56 14.84
CA LEU A 137 -6.99 23.87 16.28
C LEU A 137 -8.29 24.61 16.61
N GLN A 138 -8.87 25.34 15.66
CA GLN A 138 -10.16 26.01 15.84
C GLN A 138 -11.31 25.00 15.94
N ASP A 139 -11.25 23.90 15.19
CA ASP A 139 -12.25 22.82 15.30
C ASP A 139 -12.25 22.22 16.70
N LEU A 140 -11.07 22.03 17.31
CA LEU A 140 -10.94 21.52 18.68
C LEU A 140 -11.50 22.50 19.73
N LYS A 141 -11.25 23.79 19.55
CA LYS A 141 -11.75 24.81 20.47
C LYS A 141 -13.28 24.94 20.44
N ASN A 142 -13.88 24.74 19.28
CA ASN A 142 -15.32 24.92 19.07
C ASN A 142 -16.15 23.65 19.32
N THR A 143 -15.50 22.55 19.70
CA THR A 143 -16.15 21.25 19.88
C THR A 143 -16.10 20.87 21.35
N GLU A 144 -17.23 20.41 21.89
CA GLU A 144 -17.32 19.91 23.26
C GLU A 144 -17.23 18.38 23.36
N GLN A 145 -17.49 17.68 22.26
CA GLN A 145 -17.48 16.21 22.22
C GLN A 145 -16.64 15.72 21.05
N ILE A 146 -15.52 15.05 21.35
CA ILE A 146 -14.59 14.54 20.34
C ILE A 146 -14.37 13.04 20.48
N LEU A 147 -14.33 12.35 19.35
CA LEU A 147 -13.95 10.93 19.27
C LEU A 147 -12.77 10.75 18.32
N PHE A 148 -11.67 10.22 18.82
CA PHE A 148 -10.52 9.87 18.00
C PHE A 148 -10.53 8.39 17.64
N VAL A 149 -10.50 8.09 16.33
CA VAL A 149 -10.43 6.74 15.78
C VAL A 149 -9.10 6.60 15.03
N ALA A 150 -8.07 6.12 15.72
CA ALA A 150 -6.73 5.96 15.15
C ALA A 150 -6.31 4.49 15.11
N SER A 151 -5.72 4.07 14.01
CA SER A 151 -4.99 2.80 13.96
C SER A 151 -3.55 3.04 14.38
N THR A 152 -3.11 2.41 15.47
CA THR A 152 -1.70 2.43 15.87
C THR A 152 -0.88 1.48 15.01
N TYR A 153 0.40 1.74 14.86
CA TYR A 153 1.32 0.95 14.07
C TYR A 153 2.53 0.52 14.92
N GLY A 154 3.04 -0.67 14.68
CA GLY A 154 4.25 -1.17 15.35
C GLY A 154 4.15 -1.15 16.88
N THR A 155 4.97 -0.33 17.52
CA THR A 155 5.06 -0.17 18.98
C THR A 155 4.00 0.76 19.60
N GLY A 156 2.96 1.12 18.85
CA GLY A 156 1.89 2.01 19.31
C GLY A 156 2.06 3.46 18.85
N GLU A 157 2.94 3.70 17.89
CA GLU A 157 3.14 5.05 17.34
C GLU A 157 1.91 5.52 16.56
N ALA A 158 1.73 6.85 16.55
CA ALA A 158 0.69 7.47 15.75
C ALA A 158 0.93 7.23 14.25
N PRO A 159 -0.11 6.93 13.45
CA PRO A 159 0.05 6.77 12.02
C PRO A 159 0.64 8.03 11.39
N ASP A 160 1.44 7.88 10.32
CA ASP A 160 2.11 8.98 9.63
C ASP A 160 1.16 10.13 9.28
N LEU A 161 -0.07 9.79 8.90
CA LEU A 161 -1.12 10.75 8.58
C LEU A 161 -1.60 11.58 9.80
N ALA A 162 -1.36 11.11 11.02
CA ALA A 162 -1.67 11.84 12.25
C ALA A 162 -0.46 12.58 12.83
N SER A 163 0.75 12.30 12.35
CA SER A 163 1.99 12.86 12.91
C SER A 163 2.03 14.39 12.88
N SER A 164 1.53 15.00 11.81
CA SER A 164 1.43 16.45 11.66
C SER A 164 0.42 17.06 12.65
N PHE A 165 -0.68 16.39 12.91
CA PHE A 165 -1.70 16.77 13.89
C PHE A 165 -1.16 16.68 15.32
N VAL A 166 -0.53 15.56 15.67
CA VAL A 166 0.10 15.36 16.98
C VAL A 166 1.15 16.45 17.24
N LYS A 167 2.02 16.74 16.27
CA LYS A 167 3.01 17.83 16.38
C LYS A 167 2.35 19.20 16.57
N LYS A 168 1.26 19.49 15.87
CA LYS A 168 0.52 20.74 16.02
C LYS A 168 -0.06 20.89 17.43
N ILE A 169 -0.62 19.83 18.01
CA ILE A 169 -1.16 19.85 19.36
C ILE A 169 -0.04 20.03 20.39
N LEU A 170 1.03 19.22 20.30
CA LEU A 170 2.15 19.27 21.25
C LEU A 170 2.87 20.63 21.25
N ASN A 171 2.94 21.28 20.08
CA ASN A 171 3.60 22.59 19.95
C ASN A 171 2.63 23.76 20.19
N SER A 172 1.35 23.51 20.45
CA SER A 172 0.36 24.55 20.72
C SER A 172 0.12 24.67 22.22
N SER A 173 -0.04 25.88 22.70
CA SER A 173 -0.50 26.18 24.05
C SER A 173 -2.03 26.29 24.15
N VAL A 174 -2.73 25.44 23.38
CA VAL A 174 -4.19 25.46 23.36
C VAL A 174 -4.72 24.76 24.60
N ASP A 175 -5.54 25.47 25.34
CA ASP A 175 -6.30 24.89 26.45
C ASP A 175 -7.45 24.03 25.85
N LEU A 176 -7.46 22.76 26.18
CA LEU A 176 -8.45 21.76 25.79
C LEU A 176 -9.18 21.17 27.01
N SER A 177 -9.14 21.85 28.15
CA SER A 177 -9.78 21.39 29.39
C SER A 177 -11.30 21.29 29.34
N HIS A 178 -11.90 21.80 28.25
CA HIS A 178 -13.35 21.79 28.00
C HIS A 178 -13.83 20.53 27.25
N LEU A 179 -12.90 19.67 26.72
CA LEU A 179 -13.19 18.45 25.96
C LEU A 179 -13.46 17.25 26.86
#